data_a166d4723ec8da88bceff72d8dcd1fad
#
_entry.id   a166d4723ec8da88bceff72d8dcd1fad
#
_cell.length_a   1.000
_cell.length_b   1.000
_cell.length_c   1.000
_cell.angle_alpha   90.00
_cell.angle_beta   90.00
_cell.angle_gamma   90.00
#
_symmetry.space_group_name_H-M   'P 1'
#
loop_
_entity.id
_entity.type
_entity.pdbx_description
1 polymer ?
#
loop_
_entity_poly.entity_id
_entity_poly.type
_entity_poly.pdbx_seq_one_letter_code
_entity_poly.pdbx_strand_id
1 'polypeptide(L)'
;MSRTSASLPEAAGQGRALWRLPWRPAPPRPVPEDFAGKSLLLASEGRAIPRPAVELAARLAKQSGAEVHVLSIARVWGTSLGLPHPALMPNRRELKEQHERVAAALAILKRRGVAASGQVLGTRNAAKRILTEARRRRVDAIVMAADPPRHWLVADMFWSQEPYRVRRRAAMPVYLVLGT
;
A
#
# COMPACT_ATOMS: atom_id res chain seq x y z
N MET A 1 39.42 -11.67 -63.90
CA MET A 1 38.52 -10.55 -63.54
C MET A 1 37.33 -11.13 -62.80
N SER A 2 37.47 -11.29 -61.50
CA SER A 2 36.45 -11.96 -60.66
C SER A 2 35.65 -10.88 -59.92
N ARG A 3 34.33 -10.87 -60.11
CA ARG A 3 33.42 -10.01 -59.39
C ARG A 3 32.93 -10.73 -58.13
N THR A 4 33.35 -10.27 -56.98
CA THR A 4 32.85 -10.74 -55.69
C THR A 4 31.54 -10.03 -55.41
N SER A 5 30.46 -10.78 -55.40
CA SER A 5 29.12 -10.33 -54.95
C SER A 5 29.09 -10.35 -53.42
N ALA A 6 29.06 -9.20 -52.79
CA ALA A 6 28.82 -9.07 -51.36
C ALA A 6 27.29 -9.16 -51.10
N SER A 7 26.85 -10.24 -50.51
CA SER A 7 25.49 -10.40 -50.02
C SER A 7 25.33 -9.61 -48.68
N LEU A 8 24.36 -8.70 -48.69
CA LEU A 8 23.89 -7.98 -47.49
C LEU A 8 23.19 -8.96 -46.54
N PRO A 9 23.42 -8.86 -45.24
CA PRO A 9 22.64 -9.63 -44.29
C PRO A 9 21.22 -9.06 -44.18
N GLU A 10 20.26 -9.89 -44.42
CA GLU A 10 18.83 -9.69 -44.24
C GLU A 10 18.54 -9.45 -42.76
N ALA A 11 18.27 -8.20 -42.39
CA ALA A 11 17.83 -7.83 -41.05
C ALA A 11 16.41 -8.34 -40.83
N ALA A 12 16.28 -9.61 -40.43
CA ALA A 12 15.03 -10.20 -39.98
C ALA A 12 14.52 -9.42 -38.77
N GLY A 13 13.43 -8.71 -38.99
CA GLY A 13 12.69 -7.96 -38.02
C GLY A 13 12.23 -8.82 -36.83
N GLN A 14 12.89 -8.67 -35.72
CA GLN A 14 12.36 -9.10 -34.43
C GLN A 14 11.71 -7.92 -33.73
N GLY A 15 10.58 -7.49 -34.26
CA GLY A 15 9.58 -6.73 -33.52
C GLY A 15 9.02 -7.59 -32.40
N ARG A 16 9.83 -7.86 -31.38
CA ARG A 16 9.35 -8.50 -30.15
C ARG A 16 8.37 -7.57 -29.49
N ALA A 17 7.12 -7.98 -29.52
CA ALA A 17 6.02 -7.33 -28.83
C ALA A 17 6.31 -7.20 -27.32
N LEU A 18 6.86 -6.07 -26.91
CA LEU A 18 7.19 -5.73 -25.52
C LEU A 18 5.94 -5.58 -24.61
N TRP A 19 4.74 -5.72 -25.17
CA TRP A 19 3.46 -5.57 -24.48
C TRP A 19 2.96 -6.84 -23.74
N ARG A 20 3.68 -7.97 -23.84
CA ARG A 20 3.27 -9.25 -23.25
C ARG A 20 4.03 -9.68 -21.99
N LEU A 21 4.83 -8.81 -21.40
CA LEU A 21 5.38 -9.16 -20.10
C LEU A 21 4.27 -9.03 -19.04
N PRO A 22 3.90 -10.12 -18.36
CA PRO A 22 2.95 -10.03 -17.25
C PRO A 22 3.50 -9.02 -16.25
N TRP A 23 2.66 -8.05 -15.86
CA TRP A 23 3.04 -7.03 -14.89
C TRP A 23 3.54 -7.72 -13.61
N ARG A 24 4.82 -7.61 -13.34
CA ARG A 24 5.43 -8.04 -12.07
C ARG A 24 5.56 -6.81 -11.18
N PRO A 25 4.90 -6.81 -10.02
CA PRO A 25 5.10 -5.73 -9.08
C PRO A 25 6.59 -5.64 -8.75
N ALA A 26 7.14 -4.44 -8.77
CA ALA A 26 8.52 -4.24 -8.33
C ALA A 26 8.70 -4.82 -6.92
N PRO A 27 9.86 -5.40 -6.60
CA PRO A 27 10.10 -5.97 -5.27
C PRO A 27 9.84 -4.95 -4.17
N PRO A 28 9.47 -5.36 -2.95
CA PRO A 28 9.31 -4.46 -1.83
C PRO A 28 10.59 -3.62 -1.66
N ARG A 29 10.41 -2.33 -1.38
CA ARG A 29 11.55 -1.47 -1.08
C ARG A 29 12.18 -1.95 0.22
N PRO A 30 13.51 -2.13 0.30
CA PRO A 30 14.15 -2.50 1.55
C PRO A 30 13.83 -1.45 2.62
N VAL A 31 13.63 -1.91 3.83
CA VAL A 31 13.44 -1.01 4.97
C VAL A 31 14.80 -0.39 5.28
N PRO A 32 14.92 0.94 5.36
CA PRO A 32 16.18 1.58 5.68
C PRO A 32 16.63 1.20 7.09
N GLU A 33 17.92 1.08 7.27
CA GLU A 33 18.52 0.94 8.61
C GLU A 33 18.43 2.26 9.36
N ASP A 34 18.58 3.40 8.64
CA ASP A 34 18.54 4.75 9.18
C ASP A 34 17.32 5.51 8.61
N PHE A 35 16.23 5.50 9.35
CA PHE A 35 15.08 6.32 9.01
C PHE A 35 15.18 7.67 9.71
N ALA A 36 15.23 8.76 8.94
CA ALA A 36 15.37 10.14 9.45
C ALA A 36 14.09 10.99 9.39
N GLY A 37 12.95 10.39 9.02
CA GLY A 37 11.67 11.09 8.95
C GLY A 37 11.09 11.43 10.32
N LYS A 38 10.22 12.46 10.38
CA LYS A 38 9.55 12.93 11.60
C LYS A 38 8.11 12.43 11.72
N SER A 39 7.53 11.90 10.67
CA SER A 39 6.13 11.47 10.63
C SER A 39 5.95 10.24 9.76
N LEU A 40 5.22 9.25 10.26
CA LEU A 40 4.92 7.98 9.60
C LEU A 40 3.41 7.78 9.51
N LEU A 41 2.94 7.20 8.41
CA LEU A 41 1.57 6.71 8.27
C LEU A 41 1.56 5.17 8.29
N LEU A 42 0.99 4.57 9.32
CA LEU A 42 0.65 3.15 9.34
C LEU A 42 -0.77 2.98 8.80
N ALA A 43 -0.91 2.54 7.56
CA ALA A 43 -2.19 2.51 6.87
C ALA A 43 -2.70 1.08 6.62
N SER A 44 -4.02 0.91 6.76
CA SER A 44 -4.75 -0.28 6.36
C SER A 44 -5.93 0.10 5.46
N GLU A 45 -6.09 -0.65 4.39
CA GLU A 45 -7.22 -0.52 3.47
C GLU A 45 -8.51 -1.17 3.99
N GLY A 46 -8.62 -1.41 5.29
CA GLY A 46 -9.77 -2.02 5.96
C GLY A 46 -9.54 -3.46 6.42
N ARG A 47 -8.38 -4.04 6.15
CA ARG A 47 -7.96 -5.33 6.72
C ARG A 47 -7.38 -5.14 8.13
N ALA A 48 -7.15 -6.25 8.82
CA ALA A 48 -6.43 -6.24 10.08
C ALA A 48 -5.04 -5.61 9.89
N ILE A 49 -4.59 -4.86 10.89
CA ILE A 49 -3.22 -4.33 10.93
C ILE A 49 -2.36 -5.39 11.63
N PRO A 50 -1.55 -6.16 10.90
CA PRO A 50 -0.80 -7.24 11.50
C PRO A 50 0.31 -6.69 12.39
N ARG A 51 0.60 -7.42 13.46
CA ARG A 51 1.62 -7.04 14.44
C ARG A 51 2.98 -6.71 13.80
N PRO A 52 3.51 -7.44 12.80
CA PRO A 52 4.78 -7.09 12.15
C PRO A 52 4.77 -5.69 11.51
N ALA A 53 3.63 -5.23 10.96
CA ALA A 53 3.53 -3.88 10.39
C ALA A 53 3.56 -2.80 11.48
N VAL A 54 2.89 -3.03 12.62
CA VAL A 54 2.95 -2.13 13.78
C VAL A 54 4.36 -2.08 14.36
N GLU A 55 5.03 -3.22 14.48
CA GLU A 55 6.40 -3.30 14.99
C GLU A 55 7.41 -2.63 14.05
N LEU A 56 7.24 -2.76 12.73
CA LEU A 56 8.06 -2.01 11.78
C LEU A 56 7.87 -0.50 11.94
N ALA A 57 6.63 -0.02 12.02
CA ALA A 57 6.34 1.40 12.23
C ALA A 57 6.94 1.90 13.56
N ALA A 58 6.82 1.11 14.63
CA ALA A 58 7.41 1.43 15.93
C ALA A 58 8.94 1.52 15.87
N ARG A 59 9.60 0.59 15.17
CA ARG A 59 11.06 0.59 15.01
C ARG A 59 11.54 1.83 14.26
N LEU A 60 10.93 2.14 13.11
CA LEU A 60 11.27 3.33 12.31
C LEU A 60 11.05 4.62 13.12
N ALA A 61 9.91 4.71 13.82
CA ALA A 61 9.61 5.87 14.65
C ALA A 61 10.62 6.05 15.80
N LYS A 62 11.07 4.98 16.43
CA LYS A 62 12.08 5.05 17.49
C LYS A 62 13.45 5.51 17.01
N GLN A 63 13.83 5.15 15.80
CA GLN A 63 15.12 5.54 15.21
C GLN A 63 15.22 7.06 15.02
N SER A 64 14.10 7.71 14.66
CA SER A 64 14.09 9.13 14.30
C SER A 64 13.31 10.02 15.25
N GLY A 65 12.66 9.46 16.28
CA GLY A 65 11.71 10.21 17.13
C GLY A 65 10.42 10.60 16.40
N ALA A 66 10.06 9.90 15.33
CA ALA A 66 8.88 10.20 14.52
C ALA A 66 7.56 9.91 15.25
N GLU A 67 6.51 10.68 14.94
CA GLU A 67 5.13 10.34 15.29
C GLU A 67 4.55 9.34 14.28
N VAL A 68 3.70 8.42 14.77
CA VAL A 68 2.99 7.45 13.92
C VAL A 68 1.50 7.79 13.86
N HIS A 69 1.00 8.03 12.65
CA HIS A 69 -0.44 8.16 12.40
C HIS A 69 -1.00 6.82 11.93
N VAL A 70 -1.91 6.23 12.70
CA VAL A 70 -2.59 4.98 12.34
C VAL A 70 -3.87 5.30 11.60
N LEU A 71 -3.99 4.83 10.35
CA LEU A 71 -5.16 5.03 9.50
C LEU A 71 -5.76 3.68 9.11
N SER A 72 -7.04 3.48 9.43
CA SER A 72 -7.82 2.38 8.88
C SER A 72 -8.94 2.89 7.99
N ILE A 73 -9.18 2.21 6.87
CA ILE A 73 -10.24 2.53 5.94
C ILE A 73 -11.44 1.63 6.18
N ALA A 74 -12.58 2.23 6.52
CA ALA A 74 -13.87 1.56 6.45
C ALA A 74 -14.40 1.66 5.02
N ARG A 75 -14.59 0.53 4.34
CA ARG A 75 -15.01 0.53 2.94
C ARG A 75 -16.48 0.85 2.80
N VAL A 76 -16.77 1.77 1.91
CA VAL A 76 -18.13 2.08 1.45
C VAL A 76 -18.38 1.30 0.17
N TRP A 77 -19.36 0.40 0.19
CA TRP A 77 -19.71 -0.45 -0.94
C TRP A 77 -20.76 0.22 -1.83
N GLY A 78 -20.40 0.43 -3.10
CA GLY A 78 -21.31 0.78 -4.18
C GLY A 78 -22.11 2.09 -4.08
N THR A 79 -22.85 2.35 -5.14
CA THR A 79 -23.98 3.30 -5.24
C THR A 79 -25.14 2.56 -5.87
N SER A 80 -26.34 2.76 -5.37
CA SER A 80 -27.56 2.43 -6.11
C SER A 80 -27.95 3.67 -6.89
N LEU A 81 -28.00 3.58 -8.22
CA LEU A 81 -28.39 4.68 -9.12
C LEU A 81 -27.60 6.00 -8.90
N GLY A 82 -26.31 5.93 -8.60
CA GLY A 82 -25.47 7.11 -8.40
C GLY A 82 -25.62 7.80 -7.04
N LEU A 83 -26.57 7.41 -6.20
CA LEU A 83 -26.82 7.97 -4.89
C LEU A 83 -26.23 7.10 -3.77
N PRO A 84 -25.77 7.69 -2.65
CA PRO A 84 -25.40 6.93 -1.45
C PRO A 84 -26.62 6.16 -0.95
N HIS A 85 -26.51 4.83 -0.92
CA HIS A 85 -27.59 4.00 -0.34
C HIS A 85 -27.19 3.62 1.10
N PRO A 86 -28.09 3.77 2.09
CA PRO A 86 -27.77 3.47 3.51
C PRO A 86 -27.24 2.07 3.74
N ALA A 87 -27.73 1.06 3.00
CA ALA A 87 -27.26 -0.32 3.09
C ALA A 87 -25.82 -0.54 2.55
N LEU A 88 -25.25 0.43 1.86
CA LEU A 88 -23.89 0.41 1.28
C LEU A 88 -22.89 1.22 2.10
N MET A 89 -23.35 1.89 3.16
CA MET A 89 -22.48 2.54 4.13
C MET A 89 -21.88 1.51 5.07
N PRO A 90 -20.66 1.71 5.59
CA PRO A 90 -20.13 0.84 6.64
C PRO A 90 -21.15 0.76 7.79
N ASN A 91 -21.54 -0.44 8.16
CA ASN A 91 -22.46 -0.61 9.27
C ASN A 91 -21.75 -0.29 10.61
N ARG A 92 -22.52 -0.11 11.67
CA ARG A 92 -21.96 0.22 13.01
C ARG A 92 -20.96 -0.83 13.49
N ARG A 93 -21.14 -2.10 13.13
CA ARG A 93 -20.26 -3.20 13.50
C ARG A 93 -18.91 -3.08 12.78
N GLU A 94 -18.92 -2.84 11.46
CA GLU A 94 -17.69 -2.63 10.68
C GLU A 94 -16.89 -1.43 11.18
N LEU A 95 -17.58 -0.31 11.47
CA LEU A 95 -16.91 0.86 12.03
C LEU A 95 -16.29 0.55 13.39
N LYS A 96 -17.01 -0.17 14.28
CA LYS A 96 -16.49 -0.61 15.57
C LYS A 96 -15.26 -1.49 15.42
N GLU A 97 -15.30 -2.49 14.54
CA GLU A 97 -14.17 -3.36 14.25
C GLU A 97 -12.94 -2.57 13.76
N GLN A 98 -13.14 -1.56 12.89
CA GLN A 98 -12.03 -0.72 12.44
C GLN A 98 -11.45 0.14 13.58
N HIS A 99 -12.29 0.67 14.47
CA HIS A 99 -11.81 1.43 15.64
C HIS A 99 -11.04 0.52 16.61
N GLU A 100 -11.51 -0.70 16.84
CA GLU A 100 -10.81 -1.69 17.67
C GLU A 100 -9.43 -2.06 17.10
N ARG A 101 -9.31 -2.23 15.78
CA ARG A 101 -8.04 -2.48 15.10
C ARG A 101 -7.06 -1.31 15.25
N VAL A 102 -7.54 -0.08 15.10
CA VAL A 102 -6.75 1.12 15.33
C VAL A 102 -6.33 1.21 16.79
N ALA A 103 -7.25 0.99 17.72
CA ALA A 103 -6.96 1.03 19.17
C ALA A 103 -5.90 -0.03 19.55
N ALA A 104 -5.99 -1.25 19.01
CA ALA A 104 -5.01 -2.30 19.24
C ALA A 104 -3.59 -1.89 18.74
N ALA A 105 -3.50 -1.30 17.54
CA ALA A 105 -2.25 -0.80 17.01
C ALA A 105 -1.67 0.33 17.87
N LEU A 106 -2.50 1.29 18.28
CA LEU A 106 -2.10 2.39 19.17
C LEU A 106 -1.59 1.86 20.53
N ALA A 107 -2.25 0.84 21.10
CA ALA A 107 -1.80 0.23 22.35
C ALA A 107 -0.40 -0.39 22.22
N ILE A 108 -0.08 -1.01 21.08
CA ILE A 108 1.26 -1.56 20.82
C ILE A 108 2.28 -0.42 20.71
N LEU A 109 1.99 0.62 19.93
CA LEU A 109 2.87 1.78 19.74
C LEU A 109 3.15 2.49 21.06
N LYS A 110 2.11 2.71 21.90
CA LYS A 110 2.24 3.28 23.23
C LYS A 110 3.15 2.45 24.14
N ARG A 111 2.97 1.11 24.16
CA ARG A 111 3.88 0.23 24.96
C ARG A 111 5.31 0.28 24.45
N ARG A 112 5.53 0.61 23.19
CA ARG A 112 6.86 0.82 22.62
C ARG A 112 7.42 2.23 22.86
N GLY A 113 6.67 3.10 23.53
CA GLY A 113 7.09 4.49 23.81
C GLY A 113 7.07 5.40 22.58
N VAL A 114 6.21 5.09 21.59
CA VAL A 114 6.07 5.86 20.35
C VAL A 114 4.84 6.75 20.45
N ALA A 115 5.01 8.03 20.15
CA ALA A 115 3.89 8.97 20.01
C ALA A 115 3.03 8.56 18.80
N ALA A 116 1.73 8.34 19.03
CA ALA A 116 0.86 7.89 17.97
C ALA A 116 -0.56 8.43 18.11
N SER A 117 -1.18 8.70 16.95
CA SER A 117 -2.59 9.06 16.83
C SER A 117 -3.28 8.13 15.82
N GLY A 118 -4.61 8.02 15.88
CA GLY A 118 -5.34 7.09 15.04
C GLY A 118 -6.67 7.63 14.56
N GLN A 119 -7.10 7.19 13.37
CA GLN A 119 -8.40 7.52 12.81
C GLN A 119 -8.93 6.42 11.90
N VAL A 120 -10.25 6.37 11.75
CA VAL A 120 -10.96 5.54 10.79
C VAL A 120 -11.66 6.45 9.80
N LEU A 121 -11.51 6.18 8.50
CA LEU A 121 -12.13 6.99 7.44
C LEU A 121 -12.92 6.11 6.49
N GLY A 122 -14.14 6.54 6.18
CA GLY A 122 -14.98 5.89 5.17
C GLY A 122 -14.61 6.34 3.75
N THR A 123 -14.43 5.39 2.83
CA THR A 123 -14.23 5.71 1.40
C THR A 123 -14.45 4.50 0.49
N ARG A 124 -14.73 4.77 -0.79
CA ARG A 124 -14.75 3.77 -1.87
C ARG A 124 -13.38 3.51 -2.49
N ASN A 125 -12.46 4.47 -2.38
CA ASN A 125 -11.13 4.40 -2.98
C ASN A 125 -10.07 4.52 -1.89
N ALA A 126 -9.70 3.37 -1.34
CA ALA A 126 -8.77 3.30 -0.23
C ALA A 126 -7.40 3.90 -0.60
N ALA A 127 -6.83 3.53 -1.75
CA ALA A 127 -5.53 4.05 -2.16
C ALA A 127 -5.52 5.57 -2.29
N LYS A 128 -6.54 6.15 -2.94
CA LYS A 128 -6.66 7.62 -3.07
C LYS A 128 -6.75 8.29 -1.70
N ARG A 129 -7.55 7.72 -0.79
CA ARG A 129 -7.74 8.30 0.55
C ARG A 129 -6.48 8.23 1.39
N ILE A 130 -5.79 7.09 1.39
CA ILE A 130 -4.50 6.92 2.08
C ILE A 130 -3.47 7.95 1.58
N LEU A 131 -3.33 8.09 0.26
CA LEU A 131 -2.40 9.07 -0.33
C LEU A 131 -2.78 10.52 -0.02
N THR A 132 -4.08 10.84 0.01
CA THR A 132 -4.55 12.17 0.41
C THR A 132 -4.21 12.47 1.87
N GLU A 133 -4.43 11.52 2.78
CA GLU A 133 -4.08 11.69 4.19
C GLU A 133 -2.55 11.77 4.41
N ALA A 134 -1.78 10.97 3.68
CA ALA A 134 -0.32 11.02 3.72
C ALA A 134 0.22 12.41 3.34
N ARG A 135 -0.33 13.00 2.27
CA ARG A 135 0.03 14.36 1.84
C ARG A 135 -0.45 15.42 2.83
N ARG A 136 -1.70 15.33 3.30
CA ARG A 136 -2.28 16.27 4.25
C ARG A 136 -1.46 16.35 5.55
N ARG A 137 -0.98 15.21 6.02
CA ARG A 137 -0.16 15.11 7.23
C ARG A 137 1.34 15.29 6.98
N ARG A 138 1.74 15.44 5.70
CA ARG A 138 3.15 15.57 5.30
C ARG A 138 4.01 14.45 5.86
N VAL A 139 3.52 13.20 5.79
CA VAL A 139 4.28 12.07 6.30
C VAL A 139 5.49 11.76 5.43
N ASP A 140 6.57 11.36 6.05
CA ASP A 140 7.83 11.03 5.37
C ASP A 140 7.84 9.63 4.78
N ALA A 141 7.04 8.70 5.34
CA ALA A 141 6.86 7.37 4.79
C ALA A 141 5.52 6.75 5.17
N ILE A 142 5.13 5.73 4.40
CA ILE A 142 3.93 4.91 4.65
C ILE A 142 4.36 3.48 4.94
N VAL A 143 3.78 2.87 5.97
CA VAL A 143 3.90 1.43 6.26
C VAL A 143 2.54 0.79 6.03
N MET A 144 2.51 -0.31 5.27
CA MET A 144 1.30 -1.09 5.01
C MET A 144 1.59 -2.58 5.04
N ALA A 145 0.63 -3.38 5.47
CA ALA A 145 0.65 -4.81 5.21
C ALA A 145 0.27 -5.09 3.75
N ALA A 146 0.86 -6.11 3.18
CA ALA A 146 0.51 -6.58 1.84
C ALA A 146 0.57 -8.11 1.80
N ASP A 147 -0.28 -8.72 0.98
CA ASP A 147 -0.12 -10.12 0.64
C ASP A 147 1.03 -10.29 -0.36
N PRO A 148 1.73 -11.44 -0.35
CA PRO A 148 2.66 -11.77 -1.41
C PRO A 148 1.98 -11.63 -2.77
N PRO A 149 2.68 -11.13 -3.80
CA PRO A 149 2.13 -11.04 -5.13
C PRO A 149 1.82 -12.46 -5.63
N ARG A 150 0.54 -12.82 -5.67
CA ARG A 150 0.07 -14.10 -6.22
C ARG A 150 -0.03 -14.00 -7.74
N HIS A 151 0.09 -15.13 -8.43
CA HIS A 151 -0.16 -15.20 -9.87
C HIS A 151 -1.53 -14.61 -10.19
N TRP A 152 -1.60 -13.75 -11.20
CA TRP A 152 -2.78 -13.00 -11.62
C TRP A 152 -4.04 -13.86 -11.87
N LEU A 153 -3.86 -15.16 -12.15
CA LEU A 153 -4.94 -16.12 -12.40
C LEU A 153 -5.74 -16.55 -11.16
N VAL A 154 -5.21 -16.29 -9.95
CA VAL A 154 -5.81 -16.74 -8.68
C VAL A 154 -6.04 -15.56 -7.73
N ALA A 155 -5.68 -14.34 -8.16
CA ALA A 155 -5.86 -13.14 -7.35
C ALA A 155 -7.36 -12.87 -7.24
N ASP A 156 -7.89 -13.13 -6.05
CA ASP A 156 -9.18 -12.59 -5.63
C ASP A 156 -9.17 -11.09 -5.91
N MET A 157 -9.92 -10.70 -6.94
CA MET A 157 -9.65 -9.54 -7.80
C MET A 157 -9.73 -8.16 -7.11
N PHE A 158 -10.03 -8.12 -5.77
CA PHE A 158 -10.42 -6.88 -5.12
C PHE A 158 -9.56 -6.42 -3.94
N TRP A 159 -8.86 -7.30 -3.21
CA TRP A 159 -8.30 -6.95 -1.91
C TRP A 159 -6.78 -6.82 -1.84
N SER A 160 -6.03 -7.60 -2.59
CA SER A 160 -4.57 -7.67 -2.48
C SER A 160 -3.81 -6.55 -3.20
N GLN A 161 -4.50 -5.74 -4.01
CA GLN A 161 -3.86 -4.78 -4.92
C GLN A 161 -3.70 -3.35 -4.34
N GLU A 162 -4.46 -2.99 -3.29
CA GLU A 162 -4.46 -1.61 -2.78
C GLU A 162 -3.10 -1.15 -2.22
N PRO A 163 -2.33 -1.97 -1.44
CA PRO A 163 -1.00 -1.58 -0.98
C PRO A 163 -0.03 -1.32 -2.14
N TYR A 164 -0.10 -2.12 -3.20
CA TYR A 164 0.72 -1.94 -4.40
C TYR A 164 0.29 -0.71 -5.21
N ARG A 165 -1.02 -0.38 -5.24
CA ARG A 165 -1.53 0.85 -5.85
C ARG A 165 -1.07 2.09 -5.09
N VAL A 166 -1.11 2.05 -3.75
CA VAL A 166 -0.56 3.12 -2.90
C VAL A 166 0.92 3.29 -3.20
N ARG A 167 1.71 2.22 -3.14
CA ARG A 167 3.15 2.25 -3.41
C ARG A 167 3.50 2.85 -4.77
N ARG A 168 2.76 2.50 -5.83
CA ARG A 168 3.01 2.99 -7.19
C ARG A 168 2.72 4.49 -7.35
N ARG A 169 1.79 5.04 -6.55
CA ARG A 169 1.30 6.42 -6.67
C ARG A 169 1.82 7.36 -5.59
N ALA A 170 2.50 6.82 -4.59
CA ALA A 170 3.06 7.61 -3.51
C ALA A 170 4.28 8.39 -3.96
N ALA A 171 4.37 9.66 -3.53
CA ALA A 171 5.57 10.49 -3.71
C ALA A 171 6.64 10.19 -2.63
N MET A 172 6.23 9.60 -1.49
CA MET A 172 7.09 9.20 -0.39
C MET A 172 7.33 7.69 -0.40
N PRO A 173 8.35 7.17 0.29
CA PRO A 173 8.59 5.75 0.47
C PRO A 173 7.37 5.01 1.04
N VAL A 174 7.09 3.81 0.51
CA VAL A 174 6.08 2.90 1.04
C VAL A 174 6.74 1.57 1.35
N TYR A 175 6.74 1.19 2.62
CA TYR A 175 7.27 -0.06 3.11
C TYR A 175 6.14 -1.08 3.25
N LEU A 176 6.22 -2.14 2.46
CA LEU A 176 5.23 -3.22 2.48
C LEU A 176 5.74 -4.34 3.37
N VAL A 177 4.95 -4.69 4.38
CA VAL A 177 5.17 -5.85 5.24
C VAL A 177 4.37 -7.00 4.66
N LEU A 178 5.06 -7.98 4.10
CA LEU A 178 4.42 -9.16 3.54
C LEU A 178 3.93 -10.06 4.68
N GLY A 179 2.65 -10.42 4.63
CA GLY A 179 2.09 -11.44 5.52
C GLY A 179 2.71 -12.81 5.19
N THR A 180 3.10 -13.53 6.23
CA THR A 180 3.45 -14.96 6.16
C THR A 180 2.20 -15.79 6.15
#